data_7aabfcb2a0e7cd2b58897d50d129128d
#
_entry.id   7aabfcb2a0e7cd2b58897d50d129128d
#
_cell.length_a   1.000
_cell.length_b   1.000
_cell.length_c   1.000
_cell.angle_alpha   90.00
_cell.angle_beta   90.00
_cell.angle_gamma   90.00
#
_symmetry.space_group_name_H-M   'P 1'
#
loop_
_entity.id
_entity.type
_entity.pdbx_description
1 polymer ?
#
loop_
_entity_poly.entity_id
_entity_poly.type
_entity_poly.pdbx_seq_one_letter_code
_entity_poly.pdbx_strand_id
1 'polypeptide(L)'
;IPNRLARGEAADVVIMVASALDELIKQGVVDPASRVELADSRIGMAVRDGQPLPDISTPEKLKQVMLRARSIGYSDSASGVYIERELLDKLGISAQVKAKSRMIEATPVAALVAKGDIEIGFQQVSELLPVPGATVVGRLPESLQKVTVFAAGVPRKALHPQQGKALIAYLASAAARDGVRASGLDPK
;
A
#
# COMPACT_ATOMS: atom_id res chain seq x y z
N ILE A 1 4.36 13.07 -5.38
CA ILE A 1 4.46 14.22 -4.45
C ILE A 1 5.77 14.98 -4.68
N PRO A 2 6.99 14.39 -4.65
CA PRO A 2 8.24 15.14 -4.79
C PRO A 2 8.28 16.03 -6.03
N ASN A 3 7.92 15.50 -7.20
CA ASN A 3 7.92 16.25 -8.47
C ASN A 3 6.92 17.42 -8.48
N ARG A 4 5.80 17.31 -7.74
CA ARG A 4 4.82 18.41 -7.61
C ARG A 4 5.39 19.55 -6.77
N LEU A 5 5.98 19.21 -5.62
CA LEU A 5 6.64 20.19 -4.75
C LEU A 5 7.84 20.87 -5.45
N ALA A 6 8.62 20.09 -6.20
CA ALA A 6 9.76 20.62 -6.96
C ALA A 6 9.34 21.64 -8.04
N ARG A 7 8.14 21.50 -8.61
CA ARG A 7 7.54 22.46 -9.55
C ARG A 7 6.89 23.67 -8.85
N GLY A 8 7.00 23.76 -7.52
CA GLY A 8 6.45 24.88 -6.74
C GLY A 8 4.97 24.76 -6.39
N GLU A 9 4.37 23.57 -6.53
CA GLU A 9 2.98 23.37 -6.12
C GLU A 9 2.84 23.56 -4.61
N ALA A 10 1.90 24.42 -4.19
CA ALA A 10 1.65 24.68 -2.78
C ALA A 10 0.96 23.48 -2.10
N ALA A 11 1.43 23.15 -0.90
CA ALA A 11 0.82 22.16 -0.03
C ALA A 11 1.07 22.55 1.42
N ASP A 12 0.07 22.36 2.27
CA ASP A 12 0.19 22.61 3.71
C ASP A 12 0.55 21.34 4.50
N VAL A 13 0.24 20.17 3.92
CA VAL A 13 0.61 18.86 4.46
C VAL A 13 0.99 17.93 3.30
N VAL A 14 1.99 17.11 3.51
CA VAL A 14 2.29 15.95 2.65
C VAL A 14 2.18 14.68 3.48
N ILE A 15 1.50 13.66 2.94
CA ILE A 15 1.40 12.32 3.53
C ILE A 15 1.94 11.34 2.48
N MET A 16 2.95 10.58 2.84
CA MET A 16 3.63 9.70 1.90
C MET A 16 4.43 8.61 2.63
N VAL A 17 5.04 7.72 1.87
CA VAL A 17 5.97 6.72 2.43
C VAL A 17 7.06 7.41 3.24
N ALA A 18 7.28 6.96 4.46
CA ALA A 18 8.16 7.61 5.43
C ALA A 18 9.58 7.85 4.89
N SER A 19 10.17 6.85 4.22
CA SER A 19 11.51 6.99 3.63
C SER A 19 11.59 8.10 2.57
N ALA A 20 10.53 8.25 1.75
CA ALA A 20 10.49 9.31 0.75
C ALA A 20 10.22 10.70 1.38
N LEU A 21 9.51 10.75 2.50
CA LEU A 21 9.37 11.98 3.30
C LEU A 21 10.72 12.38 3.92
N ASP A 22 11.47 11.39 4.43
CA ASP A 22 12.79 11.62 5.02
C ASP A 22 13.78 12.21 3.99
N GLU A 23 13.70 11.81 2.72
CA GLU A 23 14.47 12.45 1.65
C GLU A 23 14.07 13.90 1.41
N LEU A 24 12.80 14.25 1.45
CA LEU A 24 12.35 15.64 1.35
C LEU A 24 12.79 16.47 2.56
N ILE A 25 12.87 15.88 3.73
CA ILE A 25 13.42 16.54 4.93
C ILE A 25 14.91 16.82 4.76
N LYS A 26 15.71 15.85 4.30
CA LYS A 26 17.15 16.04 4.01
C LYS A 26 17.40 17.11 2.98
N GLN A 27 16.52 17.22 1.97
CA GLN A 27 16.57 18.27 0.95
C GLN A 27 16.09 19.65 1.44
N GLY A 28 15.65 19.76 2.70
CA GLY A 28 15.17 21.02 3.27
C GLY A 28 13.79 21.46 2.75
N VAL A 29 13.04 20.57 2.08
CA VAL A 29 11.70 20.84 1.54
C VAL A 29 10.62 20.77 2.61
N VAL A 30 10.75 19.80 3.54
CA VAL A 30 9.81 19.57 4.64
C VAL A 30 10.47 19.90 5.98
N ASP A 31 9.70 20.49 6.89
CA ASP A 31 10.14 20.80 8.24
C ASP A 31 10.32 19.50 9.06
N PRO A 32 11.55 19.15 9.50
CA PRO A 32 11.80 17.93 10.26
C PRO A 32 11.01 17.88 11.58
N ALA A 33 10.74 19.02 12.22
CA ALA A 33 9.97 19.09 13.46
C ALA A 33 8.48 18.74 13.29
N SER A 34 7.99 18.70 12.04
CA SER A 34 6.59 18.35 11.73
C SER A 34 6.40 16.90 11.35
N ARG A 35 7.47 16.07 11.28
CA ARG A 35 7.39 14.67 10.88
C ARG A 35 6.67 13.83 11.93
N VAL A 36 5.60 13.15 11.50
CA VAL A 36 4.85 12.21 12.34
C VAL A 36 4.53 10.95 11.52
N GLU A 37 4.82 9.78 12.07
CA GLU A 37 4.33 8.52 11.50
C GLU A 37 2.85 8.36 11.83
N LEU A 38 2.04 8.11 10.81
CA LEU A 38 0.59 8.04 10.94
C LEU A 38 0.07 6.61 10.98
N ALA A 39 0.58 5.77 10.08
CA ALA A 39 0.04 4.42 9.94
C ALA A 39 1.01 3.47 9.24
N ASP A 40 0.81 2.19 9.49
CA ASP A 40 1.41 1.08 8.76
C ASP A 40 0.44 0.60 7.68
N SER A 41 0.94 0.41 6.48
CA SER A 41 0.21 -0.17 5.36
C SER A 41 0.75 -1.56 5.06
N ARG A 42 -0.16 -2.54 4.92
CA ARG A 42 0.16 -3.94 4.71
C ARG A 42 -0.34 -4.40 3.34
N ILE A 43 0.37 -5.35 2.75
CA ILE A 43 -0.03 -5.98 1.49
C ILE A 43 -1.13 -7.00 1.78
N GLY A 44 -2.16 -6.97 0.96
CA GLY A 44 -3.24 -7.96 0.96
C GLY A 44 -3.43 -8.60 -0.40
N MET A 45 -4.30 -9.59 -0.41
CA MET A 45 -4.75 -10.28 -1.62
C MET A 45 -6.25 -10.05 -1.81
N ALA A 46 -6.66 -9.85 -3.05
CA ALA A 46 -8.07 -9.77 -3.44
C ALA A 46 -8.41 -10.79 -4.51
N VAL A 47 -9.68 -11.19 -4.51
CA VAL A 47 -10.35 -11.99 -5.54
C VAL A 47 -11.59 -11.25 -6.01
N ARG A 48 -12.18 -11.66 -7.15
CA ARG A 48 -13.45 -11.09 -7.62
C ARG A 48 -14.58 -11.44 -6.64
N ASP A 49 -15.50 -10.52 -6.45
CA ASP A 49 -16.69 -10.72 -5.64
C ASP A 49 -17.45 -12.00 -6.03
N GLY A 50 -17.96 -12.71 -5.02
CA GLY A 50 -18.67 -13.96 -5.19
C GLY A 50 -17.79 -15.19 -5.44
N GLN A 51 -16.48 -15.04 -5.54
CA GLN A 51 -15.56 -16.17 -5.61
C GLN A 51 -15.26 -16.71 -4.20
N PRO A 52 -14.95 -18.02 -4.07
CA PRO A 52 -14.48 -18.57 -2.81
C PRO A 52 -13.26 -17.82 -2.28
N LEU A 53 -13.22 -17.54 -0.99
CA LEU A 53 -12.09 -16.91 -0.33
C LEU A 53 -11.06 -17.97 0.04
N PRO A 54 -9.91 -18.04 -0.64
CA PRO A 54 -8.89 -19.01 -0.30
C PRO A 54 -8.21 -18.65 1.02
N ASP A 55 -7.83 -19.66 1.78
CA ASP A 55 -7.06 -19.47 3.00
C ASP A 55 -5.60 -19.16 2.67
N ILE A 56 -5.14 -17.97 3.08
CA ILE A 56 -3.77 -17.48 2.90
C ILE A 56 -3.07 -17.22 4.25
N SER A 57 -3.56 -17.81 5.34
CA SER A 57 -3.11 -17.52 6.71
C SER A 57 -1.68 -17.96 7.03
N THR A 58 -1.09 -18.85 6.22
CA THR A 58 0.30 -19.29 6.36
C THR A 58 1.06 -19.18 5.05
N PRO A 59 2.41 -19.12 5.08
CA PRO A 59 3.23 -19.13 3.87
C PRO A 59 2.92 -20.29 2.91
N GLU A 60 2.71 -21.50 3.47
CA GLU A 60 2.42 -22.70 2.70
C GLU A 60 1.07 -22.62 1.99
N LYS A 61 0.03 -22.10 2.68
CA LYS A 61 -1.30 -21.90 2.11
C LYS A 61 -1.26 -20.83 1.00
N LEU A 62 -0.63 -19.69 1.26
CA LEU A 62 -0.43 -18.64 0.26
C LEU A 62 0.29 -19.20 -0.98
N LYS A 63 1.39 -19.96 -0.77
CA LYS A 63 2.12 -20.63 -1.84
C LYS A 63 1.20 -21.51 -2.69
N GLN A 64 0.37 -22.34 -2.08
CA GLN A 64 -0.56 -23.23 -2.78
C GLN A 64 -1.62 -22.44 -3.58
N VAL A 65 -2.15 -21.36 -3.02
CA VAL A 65 -3.08 -20.46 -3.71
C VAL A 65 -2.43 -19.86 -4.96
N MET A 66 -1.21 -19.31 -4.83
CA MET A 66 -0.47 -18.72 -5.96
C MET A 66 -0.14 -19.75 -7.04
N LEU A 67 0.25 -20.98 -6.65
CA LEU A 67 0.54 -22.06 -7.60
C LEU A 67 -0.70 -22.49 -8.39
N ARG A 68 -1.89 -22.49 -7.77
CA ARG A 68 -3.15 -22.92 -8.41
C ARG A 68 -3.81 -21.82 -9.23
N ALA A 69 -3.57 -20.55 -8.90
CA ALA A 69 -4.16 -19.44 -9.62
C ALA A 69 -3.81 -19.46 -11.11
N ARG A 70 -4.77 -19.12 -11.96
CA ARG A 70 -4.59 -19.01 -13.42
C ARG A 70 -3.84 -17.74 -13.79
N SER A 71 -4.03 -16.66 -13.04
CA SER A 71 -3.35 -15.39 -13.26
C SER A 71 -3.15 -14.65 -11.94
N ILE A 72 -2.01 -13.96 -11.84
CA ILE A 72 -1.58 -13.21 -10.66
C ILE A 72 -1.26 -11.78 -11.11
N GLY A 73 -1.85 -10.79 -10.44
CA GLY A 73 -1.54 -9.38 -10.68
C GLY A 73 -0.97 -8.72 -9.43
N TYR A 74 -0.03 -7.81 -9.59
CA TYR A 74 0.49 -6.94 -8.54
C TYR A 74 0.80 -5.56 -9.11
N SER A 75 0.77 -4.53 -8.25
CA SER A 75 0.96 -3.14 -8.68
C SER A 75 2.40 -2.85 -9.11
N ASP A 76 2.59 -1.76 -9.83
CA ASP A 76 3.91 -1.17 -10.14
C ASP A 76 4.50 -0.36 -8.97
N SER A 77 3.83 -0.34 -7.81
CA SER A 77 4.30 0.32 -6.59
C SER A 77 5.26 -0.56 -5.78
N ALA A 78 5.71 -0.05 -4.63
CA ALA A 78 6.64 -0.76 -3.74
C ALA A 78 6.15 -2.16 -3.34
N SER A 79 4.83 -2.36 -3.18
CA SER A 79 4.26 -3.68 -2.86
C SER A 79 4.43 -4.68 -3.99
N GLY A 80 4.20 -4.29 -5.23
CA GLY A 80 4.36 -5.19 -6.37
C GLY A 80 5.82 -5.49 -6.67
N VAL A 81 6.70 -4.50 -6.55
CA VAL A 81 8.16 -4.73 -6.65
C VAL A 81 8.64 -5.74 -5.61
N TYR A 82 8.13 -5.63 -4.37
CA TYR A 82 8.43 -6.62 -3.32
C TYR A 82 7.93 -8.02 -3.70
N ILE A 83 6.72 -8.14 -4.22
CA ILE A 83 6.16 -9.43 -4.62
C ILE A 83 7.02 -10.06 -5.70
N GLU A 84 7.33 -9.31 -6.76
CA GLU A 84 8.08 -9.80 -7.90
C GLU A 84 9.52 -10.21 -7.54
N ARG A 85 10.21 -9.39 -6.74
CA ARG A 85 11.65 -9.55 -6.50
C ARG A 85 12.00 -10.33 -5.24
N GLU A 86 11.10 -10.39 -4.27
CA GLU A 86 11.42 -10.99 -2.97
C GLU A 86 10.42 -12.10 -2.58
N LEU A 87 9.10 -11.84 -2.65
CA LEU A 87 8.10 -12.77 -2.12
C LEU A 87 8.08 -14.09 -2.89
N LEU A 88 8.11 -14.04 -4.22
CA LEU A 88 8.08 -15.23 -5.07
C LEU A 88 9.31 -16.11 -4.82
N ASP A 89 10.47 -15.51 -4.60
CA ASP A 89 11.70 -16.24 -4.28
C ASP A 89 11.65 -16.81 -2.86
N LYS A 90 11.17 -16.06 -1.87
CA LYS A 90 10.96 -16.56 -0.50
C LYS A 90 10.04 -17.77 -0.45
N LEU A 91 9.03 -17.82 -1.31
CA LEU A 91 8.12 -18.95 -1.45
C LEU A 91 8.68 -20.07 -2.32
N GLY A 92 9.77 -19.83 -3.05
CA GLY A 92 10.40 -20.79 -3.97
C GLY A 92 9.50 -21.15 -5.15
N ILE A 93 8.74 -20.19 -5.70
CA ILE A 93 7.78 -20.41 -6.79
C ILE A 93 7.98 -19.50 -7.99
N SER A 94 9.00 -18.67 -8.01
CA SER A 94 9.22 -17.68 -9.08
C SER A 94 9.12 -18.28 -10.47
N ALA A 95 9.79 -19.39 -10.72
CA ALA A 95 9.78 -20.05 -12.03
C ALA A 95 8.38 -20.56 -12.42
N GLN A 96 7.62 -21.10 -11.45
CA GLN A 96 6.31 -21.73 -11.70
C GLN A 96 5.21 -20.70 -11.98
N VAL A 97 5.32 -19.50 -11.41
CA VAL A 97 4.26 -18.48 -11.53
C VAL A 97 4.60 -17.35 -12.49
N LYS A 98 5.85 -17.23 -12.94
CA LYS A 98 6.30 -16.13 -13.78
C LYS A 98 5.44 -15.92 -15.03
N ALA A 99 5.11 -17.00 -15.75
CA ALA A 99 4.35 -16.92 -17.00
C ALA A 99 2.89 -16.46 -16.83
N LYS A 100 2.36 -16.53 -15.61
CA LYS A 100 0.98 -16.15 -15.26
C LYS A 100 0.91 -14.95 -14.31
N SER A 101 2.05 -14.33 -14.01
CA SER A 101 2.17 -13.15 -13.15
C SER A 101 2.48 -11.92 -13.99
N ARG A 102 1.83 -10.81 -13.68
CA ARG A 102 2.14 -9.53 -14.33
C ARG A 102 2.05 -8.35 -13.38
N MET A 103 2.94 -7.40 -13.57
CA MET A 103 2.86 -6.08 -12.97
C MET A 103 1.78 -5.26 -13.68
N ILE A 104 0.95 -4.57 -12.92
CA ILE A 104 -0.16 -3.74 -13.41
C ILE A 104 0.24 -2.28 -13.23
N GLU A 105 0.36 -1.57 -14.36
CA GLU A 105 0.75 -0.16 -14.38
C GLU A 105 -0.48 0.74 -14.42
N ALA A 106 -0.40 1.86 -13.71
CA ALA A 106 -1.33 2.99 -13.75
C ALA A 106 -2.82 2.64 -13.52
N THR A 107 -3.13 1.42 -13.10
CA THR A 107 -4.50 0.96 -12.85
C THR A 107 -4.54 0.21 -11.51
N PRO A 108 -5.57 0.43 -10.67
CA PRO A 108 -5.74 -0.37 -9.46
C PRO A 108 -5.84 -1.88 -9.79
N VAL A 109 -5.03 -2.70 -9.13
CA VAL A 109 -5.02 -4.15 -9.35
C VAL A 109 -6.41 -4.74 -9.13
N ALA A 110 -7.11 -4.29 -8.08
CA ALA A 110 -8.46 -4.74 -7.76
C ALA A 110 -9.47 -4.47 -8.89
N ALA A 111 -9.28 -3.45 -9.72
CA ALA A 111 -10.17 -3.19 -10.85
C ALA A 111 -10.08 -4.27 -11.93
N LEU A 112 -8.89 -4.84 -12.17
CA LEU A 112 -8.70 -5.95 -13.09
C LEU A 112 -9.20 -7.28 -12.49
N VAL A 113 -9.07 -7.43 -11.17
CA VAL A 113 -9.66 -8.56 -10.44
C VAL A 113 -11.18 -8.53 -10.52
N ALA A 114 -11.81 -7.38 -10.29
CA ALA A 114 -13.26 -7.19 -10.39
C ALA A 114 -13.81 -7.53 -11.78
N LYS A 115 -13.08 -7.18 -12.85
CA LYS A 115 -13.43 -7.54 -14.24
C LYS A 115 -13.20 -9.02 -14.57
N GLY A 116 -12.39 -9.73 -13.78
CA GLY A 116 -12.00 -11.11 -14.04
C GLY A 116 -10.80 -11.27 -14.99
N ASP A 117 -10.12 -10.19 -15.34
CA ASP A 117 -8.88 -10.19 -16.14
C ASP A 117 -7.70 -10.79 -15.37
N ILE A 118 -7.75 -10.69 -14.03
CA ILE A 118 -6.82 -11.28 -13.06
C ILE A 118 -7.62 -12.09 -12.05
N GLU A 119 -7.16 -13.31 -11.74
CA GLU A 119 -7.83 -14.17 -10.77
C GLU A 119 -7.52 -13.76 -9.33
N ILE A 120 -6.24 -13.53 -9.00
CA ILE A 120 -5.82 -13.05 -7.69
C ILE A 120 -4.94 -11.81 -7.84
N GLY A 121 -5.22 -10.79 -7.06
CA GLY A 121 -4.52 -9.50 -7.11
C GLY A 121 -3.89 -9.14 -5.78
N PHE A 122 -2.69 -8.55 -5.81
CA PHE A 122 -1.94 -8.12 -4.64
C PHE A 122 -1.64 -6.63 -4.73
N GLN A 123 -1.97 -5.90 -3.66
CA GLN A 123 -1.66 -4.48 -3.49
C GLN A 123 -1.75 -4.12 -2.00
N GLN A 124 -1.49 -2.87 -1.63
CA GLN A 124 -1.78 -2.40 -0.28
C GLN A 124 -3.28 -2.58 0.02
N VAL A 125 -3.62 -3.05 1.23
CA VAL A 125 -5.03 -3.28 1.62
C VAL A 125 -5.88 -2.02 1.41
N SER A 126 -5.34 -0.86 1.75
CA SER A 126 -6.01 0.45 1.57
C SER A 126 -6.32 0.81 0.11
N GLU A 127 -5.64 0.18 -0.84
CA GLU A 127 -5.87 0.38 -2.28
C GLU A 127 -6.80 -0.69 -2.86
N LEU A 128 -6.90 -1.86 -2.23
CA LEU A 128 -7.83 -2.91 -2.62
C LEU A 128 -9.26 -2.64 -2.14
N LEU A 129 -9.40 -2.21 -0.88
CA LEU A 129 -10.70 -2.04 -0.20
C LEU A 129 -11.70 -1.12 -0.93
N PRO A 130 -11.31 0.04 -1.49
CA PRO A 130 -12.27 0.97 -2.08
C PRO A 130 -12.78 0.56 -3.46
N VAL A 131 -12.28 -0.54 -4.04
CA VAL A 131 -12.63 -0.94 -5.41
C VAL A 131 -13.83 -1.90 -5.39
N PRO A 132 -15.00 -1.49 -5.92
CA PRO A 132 -16.16 -2.37 -5.97
C PRO A 132 -15.93 -3.54 -6.94
N GLY A 133 -16.51 -4.69 -6.63
CA GLY A 133 -16.40 -5.90 -7.45
C GLY A 133 -15.18 -6.77 -7.12
N ALA A 134 -14.37 -6.37 -6.15
CA ALA A 134 -13.27 -7.17 -5.62
C ALA A 134 -13.37 -7.29 -4.10
N THR A 135 -13.23 -8.49 -3.59
CA THR A 135 -13.22 -8.80 -2.15
C THR A 135 -11.79 -9.02 -1.66
N VAL A 136 -11.40 -8.31 -0.61
CA VAL A 136 -10.11 -8.55 0.07
C VAL A 136 -10.19 -9.85 0.85
N VAL A 137 -9.36 -10.81 0.48
CA VAL A 137 -9.27 -12.13 1.13
C VAL A 137 -8.63 -12.01 2.51
N GLY A 138 -7.58 -11.19 2.61
CA GLY A 138 -6.82 -10.96 3.81
C GLY A 138 -5.45 -10.35 3.51
N ARG A 139 -4.69 -10.16 4.57
CA ARG A 139 -3.30 -9.72 4.54
C ARG A 139 -2.37 -10.89 4.27
N LEU A 140 -1.20 -10.64 3.69
CA LEU A 140 -0.14 -11.65 3.63
C LEU A 140 0.22 -12.13 5.04
N PRO A 141 0.66 -13.40 5.21
CA PRO A 141 1.20 -13.88 6.48
C PRO A 141 2.29 -12.93 7.01
N GLU A 142 2.33 -12.69 8.30
CA GLU A 142 3.22 -11.67 8.91
C GLU A 142 4.69 -11.92 8.60
N SER A 143 5.11 -13.20 8.54
CA SER A 143 6.49 -13.60 8.16
C SER A 143 6.86 -13.28 6.70
N LEU A 144 5.86 -13.03 5.84
CA LEU A 144 6.01 -12.66 4.44
C LEU A 144 5.55 -11.23 4.16
N GLN A 145 5.19 -10.48 5.19
CA GLN A 145 4.68 -9.12 5.03
C GLN A 145 5.81 -8.13 4.76
N LYS A 146 5.53 -7.15 3.92
CA LYS A 146 6.33 -5.94 3.76
C LYS A 146 5.50 -4.74 4.23
N VAL A 147 5.76 -4.29 5.43
CA VAL A 147 5.06 -3.13 6.00
C VAL A 147 5.62 -1.85 5.39
N THR A 148 4.73 -1.00 4.90
CA THR A 148 5.07 0.35 4.44
C THR A 148 4.58 1.36 5.47
N VAL A 149 5.50 2.11 6.07
CA VAL A 149 5.16 3.18 7.01
C VAL A 149 4.78 4.43 6.23
N PHE A 150 3.61 5.00 6.52
CA PHE A 150 3.20 6.31 6.03
C PHE A 150 3.43 7.37 7.10
N ALA A 151 4.07 8.46 6.71
CA ALA A 151 4.33 9.60 7.56
C ALA A 151 3.82 10.89 6.92
N ALA A 152 3.53 11.86 7.76
CA ALA A 152 3.15 13.21 7.36
C ALA A 152 4.21 14.23 7.75
N GLY A 153 4.23 15.34 7.03
CA GLY A 153 5.07 16.49 7.36
C GLY A 153 4.52 17.78 6.73
N VAL A 154 4.93 18.92 7.25
CA VAL A 154 4.56 20.24 6.76
C VAL A 154 5.69 20.77 5.88
N PRO A 155 5.44 21.08 4.59
CA PRO A 155 6.44 21.73 3.74
C PRO A 155 6.87 23.09 4.30
N ARG A 156 8.15 23.44 4.16
CA ARG A 156 8.66 24.76 4.63
C ARG A 156 8.02 25.95 3.94
N LYS A 157 7.46 25.74 2.73
CA LYS A 157 6.73 26.76 1.95
C LYS A 157 5.21 26.66 2.14
N ALA A 158 4.72 25.94 3.17
CA ALA A 158 3.30 25.86 3.48
C ALA A 158 2.70 27.25 3.71
N LEU A 159 1.52 27.49 3.17
CA LEU A 159 0.79 28.76 3.37
C LEU A 159 0.11 28.79 4.74
N HIS A 160 -0.32 27.63 5.23
CA HIS A 160 -1.02 27.47 6.50
C HIS A 160 -0.35 26.41 7.40
N PRO A 161 0.92 26.65 7.85
CA PRO A 161 1.69 25.62 8.55
C PRO A 161 1.07 25.20 9.91
N GLN A 162 0.36 26.08 10.61
CA GLN A 162 -0.30 25.75 11.87
C GLN A 162 -1.50 24.82 11.67
N GLN A 163 -2.31 25.07 10.62
CA GLN A 163 -3.41 24.21 10.24
C GLN A 163 -2.88 22.84 9.77
N GLY A 164 -1.77 22.82 9.02
CA GLY A 164 -1.08 21.60 8.64
C GLY A 164 -0.67 20.76 9.85
N LYS A 165 -0.04 21.37 10.86
CA LYS A 165 0.33 20.71 12.12
C LYS A 165 -0.90 20.20 12.89
N ALA A 166 -1.98 20.99 12.92
CA ALA A 166 -3.23 20.59 13.59
C ALA A 166 -3.87 19.36 12.89
N LEU A 167 -3.88 19.32 11.56
CA LEU A 167 -4.36 18.16 10.81
C LEU A 167 -3.52 16.91 11.10
N ILE A 168 -2.19 17.03 11.08
CA ILE A 168 -1.28 15.91 11.39
C ILE A 168 -1.54 15.40 12.81
N ALA A 169 -1.66 16.29 13.80
CA ALA A 169 -1.97 15.93 15.18
C ALA A 169 -3.32 15.21 15.33
N TYR A 170 -4.35 15.66 14.59
CA TYR A 170 -5.64 14.98 14.55
C TYR A 170 -5.52 13.57 13.95
N LEU A 171 -4.85 13.41 12.80
CA LEU A 171 -4.68 12.13 12.14
C LEU A 171 -3.87 11.12 13.00
N ALA A 172 -2.96 11.60 13.83
CA ALA A 172 -2.20 10.79 14.79
C ALA A 172 -2.95 10.53 16.10
N SER A 173 -4.10 11.16 16.33
CA SER A 173 -4.84 11.05 17.57
C SER A 173 -5.71 9.79 17.66
N ALA A 174 -6.14 9.47 18.88
CA ALA A 174 -7.09 8.38 19.13
C ALA A 174 -8.43 8.59 18.36
N ALA A 175 -8.85 9.84 18.15
CA ALA A 175 -10.08 10.18 17.45
C ALA A 175 -10.08 9.76 15.96
N ALA A 176 -8.92 9.70 15.32
CA ALA A 176 -8.80 9.31 13.92
C ALA A 176 -8.61 7.78 13.72
N ARG A 177 -8.32 7.01 14.77
CA ARG A 177 -7.91 5.60 14.66
C ARG A 177 -8.92 4.72 13.93
N ASP A 178 -10.21 4.89 14.21
CA ASP A 178 -11.23 4.06 13.56
C ASP A 178 -11.36 4.37 12.08
N GLY A 179 -11.26 5.64 11.68
CA GLY A 179 -11.20 6.04 10.27
C GLY A 179 -9.95 5.49 9.57
N VAL A 180 -8.79 5.53 10.24
CA VAL A 180 -7.53 4.96 9.70
C VAL A 180 -7.67 3.44 9.52
N ARG A 181 -8.24 2.71 10.50
CA ARG A 181 -8.48 1.27 10.37
C ARG A 181 -9.48 0.95 9.25
N ALA A 182 -10.56 1.72 9.16
CA ALA A 182 -11.57 1.54 8.11
C ALA A 182 -11.00 1.74 6.70
N SER A 183 -9.95 2.54 6.56
CA SER A 183 -9.22 2.71 5.29
C SER A 183 -8.24 1.57 4.96
N GLY A 184 -8.14 0.54 5.82
CA GLY A 184 -7.24 -0.60 5.62
C GLY A 184 -5.81 -0.40 6.11
N LEU A 185 -5.57 0.65 6.89
CA LEU A 185 -4.29 0.97 7.50
C LEU A 185 -4.28 0.63 9.00
N ASP A 186 -3.10 0.42 9.58
CA ASP A 186 -2.92 0.26 11.01
C ASP A 186 -2.40 1.57 11.61
N PRO A 187 -3.17 2.27 12.46
CA PRO A 187 -2.72 3.52 13.07
C PRO A 187 -1.54 3.29 14.02
N LYS A 188 -0.63 4.25 14.07
CA LYS A 188 0.48 4.30 15.03
C LYS A 188 0.02 4.59 16.45
#